data_38eb1691ee624dc8aa53c8861f3e9bc6
#
_entry.id   38eb1691ee624dc8aa53c8861f3e9bc6
#
_cell.length_a   1.000
_cell.length_b   1.000
_cell.length_c   1.000
_cell.angle_alpha   90.00
_cell.angle_beta   90.00
_cell.angle_gamma   90.00
#
_symmetry.space_group_name_H-M   'P 1'
#
loop_
_entity.id
_entity.type
_entity.pdbx_description
1 polymer ?
#
loop_
_entity_poly.entity_id
_entity_poly.type
_entity_poly.pdbx_seq_one_letter_code
_entity_poly.pdbx_strand_id
1 'polypeptide(L)'
;MSKKFLMVLFLMVGFTSFVQAQATIDEMVKEWERAKAYTKEYLDVMPETGYALKPTPEMRSFAEQMLHLTDANYAFTAAATGEKSPVGLGESEKVTDKSKANVTKLVLAGYDFVINNLKKMTPEQLKESTKVFGRFEMTKGTAFAKNFEHQTHHRGQTTVYIRLAGAKPPQEKLF
;
A
#
# COMPACT_ATOMS: atom_id res chain seq x y z
N MET A 1 -1.90 -32.51 48.22
CA MET A 1 -2.67 -31.73 47.19
C MET A 1 -3.50 -32.75 46.38
N SER A 2 -4.82 -32.59 46.37
CA SER A 2 -5.71 -33.60 45.73
C SER A 2 -5.58 -33.49 44.21
N LYS A 3 -5.65 -34.66 43.51
CA LYS A 3 -5.62 -34.75 42.04
C LYS A 3 -6.66 -33.82 41.34
N LYS A 4 -7.76 -33.50 42.06
CA LYS A 4 -8.80 -32.53 41.61
C LYS A 4 -8.32 -31.10 41.53
N PHE A 5 -7.42 -30.69 42.45
CA PHE A 5 -6.85 -29.33 42.46
C PHE A 5 -5.85 -29.13 41.28
N LEU A 6 -5.10 -30.16 40.93
CA LEU A 6 -4.19 -30.12 39.78
C LEU A 6 -4.93 -30.03 38.43
N MET A 7 -6.11 -30.67 38.33
CA MET A 7 -6.93 -30.64 37.10
C MET A 7 -7.60 -29.28 36.86
N VAL A 8 -7.97 -28.55 37.91
CA VAL A 8 -8.53 -27.19 37.80
C VAL A 8 -7.42 -26.21 37.39
N LEU A 9 -6.19 -26.39 37.88
CA LEU A 9 -5.05 -25.54 37.50
C LEU A 9 -4.65 -25.73 36.04
N PHE A 10 -4.77 -26.95 35.51
CA PHE A 10 -4.45 -27.24 34.09
C PHE A 10 -5.51 -26.70 33.11
N LEU A 11 -6.76 -26.55 33.54
CA LEU A 11 -7.84 -25.96 32.73
C LEU A 11 -7.77 -24.43 32.67
N MET A 12 -7.09 -23.75 33.62
CA MET A 12 -6.91 -22.30 33.58
C MET A 12 -5.72 -21.84 32.74
N VAL A 13 -4.80 -22.72 32.38
CA VAL A 13 -3.63 -22.38 31.53
C VAL A 13 -3.96 -22.46 30.03
N GLY A 14 -5.13 -23.00 29.66
CA GLY A 14 -5.48 -23.33 28.26
C GLY A 14 -6.11 -22.18 27.44
N PHE A 15 -6.36 -21.00 27.98
CA PHE A 15 -6.98 -19.88 27.26
C PHE A 15 -6.11 -18.62 27.26
N THR A 16 -4.86 -18.74 26.87
CA THR A 16 -4.15 -17.58 26.29
C THR A 16 -4.56 -17.48 24.82
N SER A 17 -5.71 -16.87 24.55
CA SER A 17 -6.02 -16.42 23.22
C SER A 17 -4.91 -15.46 22.82
N PHE A 18 -4.05 -15.84 21.88
CA PHE A 18 -3.19 -14.92 21.18
C PHE A 18 -4.11 -13.98 20.40
N VAL A 19 -4.55 -12.90 21.04
CA VAL A 19 -5.13 -11.76 20.33
C VAL A 19 -3.98 -11.14 19.55
N GLN A 20 -3.80 -11.57 18.33
CA GLN A 20 -2.94 -10.86 17.39
C GLN A 20 -3.59 -9.50 17.19
N ALA A 21 -2.98 -8.45 17.75
CA ALA A 21 -3.49 -7.10 17.63
C ALA A 21 -3.47 -6.72 16.14
N GLN A 22 -4.66 -6.72 15.52
CA GLN A 22 -4.82 -6.15 14.19
C GLN A 22 -4.70 -4.63 14.33
N ALA A 23 -3.89 -4.00 13.48
CA ALA A 23 -3.76 -2.55 13.46
C ALA A 23 -5.15 -1.91 13.34
N THR A 24 -5.38 -0.89 14.12
CA THR A 24 -6.63 -0.11 14.05
C THR A 24 -6.72 0.64 12.73
N ILE A 25 -7.92 1.03 12.34
CA ILE A 25 -8.11 1.85 11.13
C ILE A 25 -7.32 3.16 11.23
N ASP A 26 -7.30 3.78 12.40
CA ASP A 26 -6.55 5.03 12.61
C ASP A 26 -5.04 4.84 12.43
N GLU A 27 -4.48 3.74 12.92
CA GLU A 27 -3.07 3.38 12.69
C GLU A 27 -2.81 3.12 11.22
N MET A 28 -3.67 2.37 10.54
CA MET A 28 -3.56 2.14 9.09
C MET A 28 -3.61 3.46 8.30
N VAL A 29 -4.52 4.36 8.65
CA VAL A 29 -4.64 5.69 8.02
C VAL A 29 -3.37 6.50 8.21
N LYS A 30 -2.81 6.56 9.43
CA LYS A 30 -1.54 7.26 9.72
C LYS A 30 -0.39 6.70 8.88
N GLU A 31 -0.30 5.37 8.77
CA GLU A 31 0.72 4.72 7.95
C GLU A 31 0.57 5.06 6.45
N TRP A 32 -0.65 5.12 5.93
CA TRP A 32 -0.91 5.52 4.55
C TRP A 32 -0.64 7.01 4.32
N GLU A 33 -0.94 7.89 5.27
CA GLU A 33 -0.62 9.32 5.22
C GLU A 33 0.91 9.53 5.23
N ARG A 34 1.65 8.81 6.09
CA ARG A 34 3.12 8.77 6.11
C ARG A 34 3.68 8.27 4.77
N ALA A 35 3.15 7.17 4.25
CA ALA A 35 3.59 6.59 2.97
C ALA A 35 3.35 7.56 1.80
N LYS A 36 2.21 8.27 1.78
CA LYS A 36 1.90 9.33 0.80
C LYS A 36 2.94 10.46 0.85
N ALA A 37 3.21 10.97 2.04
CA ALA A 37 4.19 12.05 2.23
C ALA A 37 5.59 11.61 1.80
N TYR A 38 6.00 10.41 2.17
CA TYR A 38 7.29 9.84 1.78
C TYR A 38 7.39 9.60 0.27
N THR A 39 6.34 9.10 -0.38
CA THR A 39 6.29 8.93 -1.83
C THR A 39 6.36 10.28 -2.55
N LYS A 40 5.71 11.31 -2.00
CA LYS A 40 5.81 12.66 -2.54
C LYS A 40 7.27 13.15 -2.58
N GLU A 41 8.06 12.88 -1.56
CA GLU A 41 9.48 13.25 -1.56
C GLU A 41 10.27 12.54 -2.67
N TYR A 42 9.95 11.27 -2.99
CA TYR A 42 10.54 10.56 -4.13
C TYR A 42 10.19 11.24 -5.46
N LEU A 43 8.93 11.66 -5.61
CA LEU A 43 8.47 12.38 -6.80
C LEU A 43 9.15 13.76 -6.91
N ASP A 44 9.28 14.46 -5.78
CA ASP A 44 9.86 15.82 -5.74
C ASP A 44 11.35 15.83 -6.09
N VAL A 45 12.15 14.88 -5.54
CA VAL A 45 13.61 14.85 -5.77
C VAL A 45 13.99 14.31 -7.14
N MET A 46 13.11 13.53 -7.79
CA MET A 46 13.38 13.06 -9.15
C MET A 46 13.38 14.24 -10.13
N PRO A 47 14.47 14.47 -10.87
CA PRO A 47 14.49 15.49 -11.91
C PRO A 47 13.42 15.24 -12.98
N GLU A 48 12.89 16.27 -13.62
CA GLU A 48 11.90 16.14 -14.70
C GLU A 48 12.38 15.17 -15.79
N THR A 49 13.63 15.30 -16.21
CA THR A 49 14.26 14.43 -17.23
C THR A 49 14.37 12.98 -16.80
N GLY A 50 14.33 12.70 -15.49
CA GLY A 50 14.42 11.36 -14.94
C GLY A 50 13.11 10.57 -14.99
N TYR A 51 11.97 11.22 -15.23
CA TYR A 51 10.67 10.53 -15.26
C TYR A 51 10.58 9.48 -16.37
N ALA A 52 11.26 9.69 -17.49
CA ALA A 52 11.35 8.72 -18.58
C ALA A 52 12.51 7.70 -18.43
N LEU A 53 13.35 7.83 -17.39
CA LEU A 53 14.53 6.98 -17.20
C LEU A 53 14.10 5.53 -16.96
N LYS A 54 14.68 4.60 -17.73
CA LYS A 54 14.62 3.15 -17.54
C LYS A 54 16.03 2.65 -17.21
N PRO A 55 16.24 1.94 -16.08
CA PRO A 55 17.55 1.37 -15.79
C PRO A 55 18.02 0.37 -16.83
N THR A 56 17.09 -0.43 -17.38
CA THR A 56 17.30 -1.32 -18.53
C THR A 56 16.06 -1.25 -19.43
N PRO A 57 16.18 -1.63 -20.73
CA PRO A 57 15.09 -1.48 -21.71
C PRO A 57 13.78 -2.19 -21.32
N GLU A 58 13.87 -3.34 -20.64
CA GLU A 58 12.72 -4.15 -20.23
C GLU A 58 12.05 -3.65 -18.94
N MET A 59 12.73 -2.78 -18.18
CA MET A 59 12.16 -2.23 -16.96
C MET A 59 11.18 -1.09 -17.26
N ARG A 60 10.22 -0.89 -16.36
CA ARG A 60 9.40 0.32 -16.36
C ARG A 60 10.26 1.56 -16.19
N SER A 61 9.85 2.68 -16.78
CA SER A 61 10.42 3.98 -16.42
C SER A 61 10.04 4.37 -14.99
N PHE A 62 10.69 5.40 -14.43
CA PHE A 62 10.31 5.94 -13.12
C PHE A 62 8.83 6.32 -13.08
N ALA A 63 8.34 7.03 -14.09
CA ALA A 63 6.93 7.38 -14.19
C ALA A 63 6.03 6.14 -14.24
N GLU A 64 6.38 5.13 -15.03
CA GLU A 64 5.62 3.89 -15.13
C GLU A 64 5.61 3.09 -13.83
N GLN A 65 6.71 3.08 -13.06
CA GLN A 65 6.75 2.47 -11.72
C GLN A 65 5.78 3.15 -10.77
N MET A 66 5.77 4.48 -10.74
CA MET A 66 4.90 5.25 -9.87
C MET A 66 3.42 5.13 -10.28
N LEU A 67 3.14 5.07 -11.57
CA LEU A 67 1.77 4.86 -12.07
C LEU A 67 1.28 3.43 -11.86
N HIS A 68 2.16 2.43 -11.93
CA HIS A 68 1.86 1.04 -11.58
C HIS A 68 1.47 0.89 -10.10
N LEU A 69 2.22 1.53 -9.21
CA LEU A 69 1.87 1.63 -7.79
C LEU A 69 0.47 2.24 -7.60
N THR A 70 0.15 3.27 -8.40
CA THR A 70 -1.16 3.96 -8.35
C THR A 70 -2.29 3.04 -8.80
N ASP A 71 -2.12 2.28 -9.90
CA ASP A 71 -3.10 1.30 -10.36
C ASP A 71 -3.38 0.24 -9.29
N ALA A 72 -2.36 -0.23 -8.58
CA ALA A 72 -2.53 -1.17 -7.48
C ALA A 72 -3.29 -0.54 -6.30
N ASN A 73 -2.98 0.71 -5.94
CA ASN A 73 -3.71 1.44 -4.88
C ASN A 73 -5.21 1.49 -5.18
N TYR A 74 -5.59 1.78 -6.42
CA TYR A 74 -6.99 1.76 -6.84
C TYR A 74 -7.59 0.35 -6.81
N ALA A 75 -6.93 -0.63 -7.41
CA ALA A 75 -7.47 -1.97 -7.58
C ALA A 75 -7.67 -2.72 -6.25
N PHE A 76 -6.67 -2.69 -5.35
CA PHE A 76 -6.78 -3.32 -4.03
C PHE A 76 -7.86 -2.65 -3.17
N THR A 77 -7.91 -1.32 -3.19
CA THR A 77 -8.90 -0.57 -2.40
C THR A 77 -10.30 -0.82 -2.93
N ALA A 78 -10.52 -0.77 -4.24
CA ALA A 78 -11.80 -1.07 -4.84
C ALA A 78 -12.28 -2.50 -4.50
N ALA A 79 -11.37 -3.49 -4.54
CA ALA A 79 -11.68 -4.86 -4.15
C ALA A 79 -12.04 -4.98 -2.67
N ALA A 80 -11.33 -4.26 -1.78
CA ALA A 80 -11.58 -4.31 -0.34
C ALA A 80 -12.86 -3.59 0.08
N THR A 81 -13.24 -2.52 -0.60
CA THR A 81 -14.35 -1.64 -0.15
C THR A 81 -15.62 -1.79 -0.99
N GLY A 82 -15.52 -2.30 -2.22
CA GLY A 82 -16.59 -2.29 -3.20
C GLY A 82 -16.78 -0.93 -3.90
N GLU A 83 -16.01 0.10 -3.51
CA GLU A 83 -16.05 1.40 -4.16
C GLU A 83 -15.49 1.32 -5.59
N LYS A 84 -16.11 2.05 -6.51
CA LYS A 84 -15.68 2.06 -7.90
C LYS A 84 -14.31 2.73 -8.04
N SER A 85 -13.34 2.02 -8.64
CA SER A 85 -12.07 2.63 -9.02
C SER A 85 -12.29 3.80 -9.99
N PRO A 86 -11.58 4.93 -9.81
CA PRO A 86 -11.64 6.06 -10.76
C PRO A 86 -11.13 5.71 -12.15
N VAL A 87 -10.25 4.72 -12.25
CA VAL A 87 -9.63 4.26 -13.51
C VAL A 87 -9.74 2.74 -13.65
N GLY A 88 -9.69 2.24 -14.86
CA GLY A 88 -9.57 0.80 -15.13
C GLY A 88 -8.23 0.24 -14.64
N LEU A 89 -8.18 -1.08 -14.43
CA LEU A 89 -6.95 -1.76 -14.02
C LEU A 89 -5.83 -1.56 -15.07
N GLY A 90 -4.69 -1.03 -14.65
CA GLY A 90 -3.53 -0.76 -15.50
C GLY A 90 -3.68 0.47 -16.42
N GLU A 91 -4.73 1.27 -16.25
CA GLU A 91 -4.94 2.45 -17.10
C GLU A 91 -4.09 3.65 -16.70
N SER A 92 -3.68 3.75 -15.41
CA SER A 92 -2.77 4.83 -15.00
C SER A 92 -1.41 4.73 -15.72
N GLU A 93 -0.88 3.53 -15.92
CA GLU A 93 0.38 3.33 -16.65
C GLU A 93 0.30 3.76 -18.13
N LYS A 94 -0.90 3.79 -18.72
CA LYS A 94 -1.14 4.07 -20.14
C LYS A 94 -1.34 5.55 -20.45
N VAL A 95 -1.36 6.42 -19.46
CA VAL A 95 -1.51 7.86 -19.71
C VAL A 95 -0.38 8.36 -20.63
N THR A 96 -0.73 9.22 -21.58
CA THR A 96 0.24 9.80 -22.51
C THR A 96 1.12 10.86 -21.88
N ASP A 97 0.53 11.70 -21.02
CA ASP A 97 1.25 12.72 -20.27
C ASP A 97 1.91 12.10 -19.03
N LYS A 98 3.21 11.79 -19.15
CA LYS A 98 4.06 11.29 -18.05
C LYS A 98 4.98 12.37 -17.48
N SER A 99 4.61 13.64 -17.62
CA SER A 99 5.32 14.76 -16.98
C SER A 99 5.32 14.60 -15.46
N LYS A 100 6.32 15.17 -14.81
CA LYS A 100 6.43 15.20 -13.34
C LYS A 100 5.15 15.71 -12.68
N ALA A 101 4.59 16.79 -13.20
CA ALA A 101 3.39 17.41 -12.66
C ALA A 101 2.19 16.45 -12.71
N ASN A 102 1.94 15.83 -13.87
CA ASN A 102 0.81 14.92 -14.04
C ASN A 102 0.98 13.62 -13.26
N VAL A 103 2.17 13.01 -13.32
CA VAL A 103 2.47 11.78 -12.55
C VAL A 103 2.31 12.03 -11.06
N THR A 104 2.87 13.14 -10.54
CA THR A 104 2.71 13.51 -9.13
C THR A 104 1.24 13.63 -8.73
N LYS A 105 0.44 14.33 -9.53
CA LYS A 105 -1.00 14.47 -9.30
C LYS A 105 -1.71 13.11 -9.24
N LEU A 106 -1.47 12.23 -10.21
CA LEU A 106 -2.11 10.92 -10.29
C LEU A 106 -1.70 10.00 -9.12
N VAL A 107 -0.42 9.97 -8.78
CA VAL A 107 0.09 9.15 -7.68
C VAL A 107 -0.52 9.58 -6.35
N LEU A 108 -0.51 10.89 -6.05
CA LEU A 108 -1.08 11.39 -4.80
C LEU A 108 -2.59 11.13 -4.73
N ALA A 109 -3.32 11.25 -5.84
CA ALA A 109 -4.74 10.90 -5.90
C ALA A 109 -4.99 9.41 -5.59
N GLY A 110 -4.12 8.51 -6.04
CA GLY A 110 -4.17 7.08 -5.69
C GLY A 110 -4.04 6.83 -4.18
N TYR A 111 -3.13 7.55 -3.50
CA TYR A 111 -3.04 7.48 -2.03
C TYR A 111 -4.28 8.07 -1.34
N ASP A 112 -4.81 9.20 -1.84
CA ASP A 112 -6.03 9.80 -1.28
C ASP A 112 -7.22 8.85 -1.41
N PHE A 113 -7.33 8.11 -2.50
CA PHE A 113 -8.37 7.11 -2.67
C PHE A 113 -8.28 6.02 -1.58
N VAL A 114 -7.09 5.50 -1.29
CA VAL A 114 -6.90 4.52 -0.20
C VAL A 114 -7.29 5.12 1.15
N ILE A 115 -6.72 6.26 1.50
CA ILE A 115 -6.90 6.92 2.80
C ILE A 115 -8.37 7.24 3.05
N ASN A 116 -9.05 7.86 2.07
CA ASN A 116 -10.44 8.24 2.18
C ASN A 116 -11.38 7.04 2.31
N ASN A 117 -11.03 5.92 1.69
CA ASN A 117 -11.82 4.70 1.80
C ASN A 117 -11.55 3.94 3.10
N LEU A 118 -10.30 3.89 3.57
CA LEU A 118 -9.98 3.34 4.90
C LEU A 118 -10.74 4.07 6.01
N LYS A 119 -10.82 5.40 5.97
CA LYS A 119 -11.54 6.22 6.96
C LYS A 119 -13.04 5.89 7.07
N LYS A 120 -13.62 5.24 6.06
CA LYS A 120 -15.04 4.84 6.04
C LYS A 120 -15.24 3.39 6.53
N MET A 121 -14.18 2.62 6.71
CA MET A 121 -14.26 1.21 7.11
C MET A 121 -14.51 1.06 8.62
N THR A 122 -15.09 -0.07 9.01
CA THR A 122 -15.17 -0.50 10.40
C THR A 122 -14.22 -1.67 10.67
N PRO A 123 -13.81 -1.91 11.93
CA PRO A 123 -12.99 -3.07 12.29
C PRO A 123 -13.61 -4.42 11.89
N GLU A 124 -14.93 -4.51 11.92
CA GLU A 124 -15.69 -5.72 11.52
C GLU A 124 -15.56 -5.95 10.02
N GLN A 125 -15.72 -4.88 9.23
CA GLN A 125 -15.57 -4.97 7.77
C GLN A 125 -14.17 -5.42 7.35
N LEU A 126 -13.10 -5.07 8.09
CA LEU A 126 -11.75 -5.54 7.78
C LEU A 126 -11.60 -7.07 7.88
N LYS A 127 -12.48 -7.74 8.62
CA LYS A 127 -12.48 -9.21 8.78
C LYS A 127 -13.27 -9.93 7.68
N GLU A 128 -14.11 -9.21 6.93
CA GLU A 128 -14.90 -9.77 5.85
C GLU A 128 -14.01 -10.24 4.69
N SER A 129 -14.44 -11.29 3.99
CA SER A 129 -13.75 -11.80 2.81
C SER A 129 -13.95 -10.89 1.60
N THR A 130 -12.92 -10.82 0.76
CA THR A 130 -12.95 -10.19 -0.56
C THR A 130 -12.14 -10.99 -1.56
N LYS A 131 -12.31 -10.69 -2.85
CA LYS A 131 -11.57 -11.33 -3.94
C LYS A 131 -10.81 -10.26 -4.73
N VAL A 132 -9.49 -10.21 -4.54
CA VAL A 132 -8.60 -9.28 -5.24
C VAL A 132 -8.28 -9.84 -6.63
N PHE A 133 -8.31 -8.97 -7.65
CA PHE A 133 -8.12 -9.32 -9.07
C PHE A 133 -8.99 -10.48 -9.56
N GLY A 134 -10.16 -10.67 -8.96
CA GLY A 134 -11.11 -11.73 -9.33
C GLY A 134 -10.69 -13.16 -8.97
N ARG A 135 -9.54 -13.37 -8.33
CA ARG A 135 -8.97 -14.71 -8.09
C ARG A 135 -8.36 -14.95 -6.70
N PHE A 136 -7.88 -13.93 -6.02
CA PHE A 136 -7.20 -14.10 -4.72
C PHE A 136 -8.18 -13.80 -3.58
N GLU A 137 -8.61 -14.83 -2.88
CA GLU A 137 -9.49 -14.70 -1.72
C GLU A 137 -8.66 -14.38 -0.47
N MET A 138 -9.08 -13.34 0.26
CA MET A 138 -8.45 -12.91 1.51
C MET A 138 -9.41 -12.01 2.30
N THR A 139 -9.05 -11.64 3.53
CA THR A 139 -9.81 -10.62 4.24
C THR A 139 -9.53 -9.23 3.65
N LYS A 140 -10.49 -8.30 3.82
CA LYS A 140 -10.31 -6.90 3.40
C LYS A 140 -9.09 -6.26 4.07
N GLY A 141 -8.87 -6.55 5.37
CA GLY A 141 -7.67 -6.10 6.08
C GLY A 141 -6.37 -6.64 5.45
N THR A 142 -6.36 -7.92 5.06
CA THR A 142 -5.21 -8.50 4.33
C THR A 142 -5.01 -7.83 2.97
N ALA A 143 -6.09 -7.48 2.26
CA ALA A 143 -5.99 -6.78 0.98
C ALA A 143 -5.32 -5.40 1.15
N PHE A 144 -5.67 -4.63 2.18
CA PHE A 144 -4.98 -3.38 2.49
C PHE A 144 -3.52 -3.58 2.90
N ALA A 145 -3.19 -4.63 3.66
CA ALA A 145 -1.81 -4.95 4.02
C ALA A 145 -0.97 -5.31 2.78
N LYS A 146 -1.52 -6.10 1.86
CA LYS A 146 -0.87 -6.43 0.59
C LYS A 146 -0.70 -5.21 -0.32
N ASN A 147 -1.66 -4.30 -0.33
CA ASN A 147 -1.52 -3.03 -1.03
C ASN A 147 -0.39 -2.18 -0.44
N PHE A 148 -0.29 -2.12 0.89
CA PHE A 148 0.78 -1.38 1.57
C PHE A 148 2.17 -1.98 1.29
N GLU A 149 2.28 -3.31 1.29
CA GLU A 149 3.50 -4.02 0.88
C GLU A 149 3.88 -3.69 -0.57
N HIS A 150 2.92 -3.74 -1.48
CA HIS A 150 3.11 -3.46 -2.90
C HIS A 150 3.61 -2.02 -3.16
N GLN A 151 2.96 -1.00 -2.54
CA GLN A 151 3.41 0.38 -2.70
C GLN A 151 4.82 0.59 -2.12
N THR A 152 5.15 -0.05 -1.00
CA THR A 152 6.48 0.03 -0.39
C THR A 152 7.54 -0.59 -1.31
N HIS A 153 7.24 -1.77 -1.90
CA HIS A 153 8.12 -2.44 -2.85
C HIS A 153 8.43 -1.55 -4.06
N HIS A 154 7.40 -1.02 -4.74
CA HIS A 154 7.60 -0.21 -5.95
C HIS A 154 8.25 1.14 -5.66
N ARG A 155 7.88 1.82 -4.58
CA ARG A 155 8.59 3.03 -4.13
C ARG A 155 10.06 2.73 -3.86
N GLY A 156 10.37 1.65 -3.13
CA GLY A 156 11.73 1.26 -2.83
C GLY A 156 12.59 1.02 -4.09
N GLN A 157 12.03 0.39 -5.11
CA GLN A 157 12.71 0.21 -6.40
C GLN A 157 13.14 1.55 -7.02
N THR A 158 12.31 2.60 -6.92
CA THR A 158 12.61 3.90 -7.55
C THR A 158 13.78 4.65 -6.90
N THR A 159 14.28 4.21 -5.74
CA THR A 159 15.53 4.69 -5.13
C THR A 159 16.72 4.57 -6.08
N VAL A 160 16.80 3.47 -6.83
CA VAL A 160 17.87 3.24 -7.82
C VAL A 160 17.73 4.24 -8.98
N TYR A 161 16.52 4.46 -9.48
CA TYR A 161 16.24 5.43 -10.57
C TYR A 161 16.69 6.84 -10.20
N ILE A 162 16.40 7.30 -8.97
CA ILE A 162 16.80 8.62 -8.48
C ILE A 162 18.33 8.75 -8.50
N ARG A 163 19.06 7.72 -8.04
CA ARG A 163 20.53 7.71 -8.10
C ARG A 163 21.08 7.72 -9.52
N LEU A 164 20.49 6.94 -10.41
CA LEU A 164 20.88 6.93 -11.83
C LEU A 164 20.60 8.28 -12.54
N ALA A 165 19.58 9.00 -12.07
CA ALA A 165 19.30 10.36 -12.53
C ALA A 165 20.23 11.44 -11.91
N GLY A 166 21.22 11.03 -11.09
CA GLY A 166 22.17 11.95 -10.44
C GLY A 166 21.62 12.67 -9.21
N ALA A 167 20.43 12.30 -8.72
CA ALA A 167 19.82 12.90 -7.55
C ALA A 167 20.03 12.06 -6.29
N LYS A 168 19.90 12.69 -5.11
CA LYS A 168 19.98 12.01 -3.82
C LYS A 168 18.57 11.58 -3.40
N PRO A 169 18.31 10.28 -3.15
CA PRO A 169 17.03 9.83 -2.61
C PRO A 169 16.72 10.45 -1.24
N PRO A 170 15.43 10.56 -0.89
CA PRO A 170 15.04 10.99 0.44
C PRO A 170 15.62 10.07 1.54
N GLN A 171 15.75 10.62 2.73
CA GLN A 171 16.05 9.84 3.93
C GLN A 171 14.94 8.83 4.20
N GLU A 172 15.29 7.67 4.74
CA GLU A 172 14.31 6.66 5.14
C GLU A 172 13.35 7.22 6.21
N LYS A 173 12.05 6.98 6.02
CA LYS A 173 10.98 7.43 6.91
C LYS A 173 10.07 6.25 7.22
N LEU A 174 10.41 5.50 8.26
CA LEU A 174 9.62 4.35 8.74
C LEU A 174 8.68 4.74 9.89
N PHE A 175 8.95 5.90 10.52
CA PHE A 175 8.22 6.40 11.68
C PHE A 175 7.76 7.84 11.47
#